data_07f05e9c83ceef0766174318b5833d72
#
_entry.id   07f05e9c83ceef0766174318b5833d72
#
_cell.length_a   1.000
_cell.length_b   1.000
_cell.length_c   1.000
_cell.angle_alpha   90.00
_cell.angle_beta   90.00
_cell.angle_gamma   90.00
#
_symmetry.space_group_name_H-M   'P 1'
#
loop_
_entity.id
_entity.type
_entity.pdbx_description
1 polymer ?
#
loop_
_entity_poly.entity_id
_entity_poly.type
_entity_poly.pdbx_seq_one_letter_code
_entity_poly.pdbx_strand_id
1 'polypeptide(L)'
;MTPPETAFLFDLDGTLVDSVYDHVIAWHDALADEGIELSFWRIHRKIGMSGGLFTNMLLRETGYEISEERISRMRRLHAEYYSKRSGLIRPLPGARELLSFLTGAAIPWAIATSGRMETAGPVLRHLGVDPTITPVVTRDQVRFAKPDPDLFIEAAHRLDLDIRNACVVGDSIWDMLAARRCYSLGIGLLSGGYGEDELLRAGAYRVFEDPADMLKHIDELGGRRR
;
A
#
# COMPACT_ATOMS: atom_id res chain seq x y z
N MET A 1 12.91 -9.69 -30.23
CA MET A 1 12.50 -9.71 -28.82
C MET A 1 11.66 -8.46 -28.60
N THR A 2 10.39 -8.60 -28.29
CA THR A 2 9.58 -7.49 -27.78
C THR A 2 10.24 -7.00 -26.49
N PRO A 3 10.41 -5.68 -26.26
CA PRO A 3 10.91 -5.19 -24.99
C PRO A 3 9.99 -5.69 -23.86
N PRO A 4 10.53 -6.00 -22.68
CA PRO A 4 9.71 -6.45 -21.56
C PRO A 4 8.61 -5.41 -21.30
N GLU A 5 7.39 -5.89 -21.15
CA GLU A 5 6.26 -5.02 -20.84
C GLU A 5 6.45 -4.48 -19.42
N THR A 6 6.50 -3.16 -19.27
CA THR A 6 6.50 -2.52 -17.95
C THR A 6 5.14 -2.74 -17.32
N ALA A 7 5.10 -3.25 -16.10
CA ALA A 7 3.88 -3.36 -15.30
C ALA A 7 3.92 -2.37 -14.15
N PHE A 8 2.74 -2.00 -13.62
CA PHE A 8 2.63 -1.16 -12.43
C PHE A 8 1.95 -1.93 -11.30
N LEU A 9 2.64 -2.02 -10.17
CA LEU A 9 2.16 -2.69 -8.96
C LEU A 9 1.92 -1.65 -7.88
N PHE A 10 0.66 -1.37 -7.60
CA PHE A 10 0.26 -0.30 -6.70
C PHE A 10 0.03 -0.81 -5.28
N ASP A 11 0.53 -0.08 -4.29
CA ASP A 11 -0.12 -0.12 -2.98
C ASP A 11 -1.52 0.49 -3.06
N LEU A 12 -2.31 0.36 -2.00
CA LEU A 12 -3.69 0.86 -1.96
C LEU A 12 -3.81 2.11 -1.09
N ASP A 13 -3.52 1.97 0.21
CA ASP A 13 -3.78 2.96 1.24
C ASP A 13 -2.72 4.07 1.21
N GLY A 14 -3.11 5.31 0.95
CA GLY A 14 -2.18 6.43 0.74
C GLY A 14 -1.60 6.53 -0.68
N THR A 15 -1.81 5.50 -1.50
CA THR A 15 -1.31 5.43 -2.88
C THR A 15 -2.41 5.64 -3.91
N LEU A 16 -3.52 4.95 -3.80
CA LEU A 16 -4.68 5.08 -4.69
C LEU A 16 -5.89 5.70 -3.98
N VAL A 17 -5.94 5.59 -2.66
CA VAL A 17 -7.04 6.09 -1.83
C VAL A 17 -6.50 6.85 -0.62
N ASP A 18 -7.20 7.90 -0.23
CA ASP A 18 -6.89 8.74 0.94
C ASP A 18 -7.42 8.06 2.21
N SER A 19 -6.63 7.16 2.78
CA SER A 19 -7.03 6.31 3.91
C SER A 19 -5.99 6.17 5.02
N VAL A 20 -4.77 6.69 4.84
CA VAL A 20 -3.67 6.54 5.81
C VAL A 20 -4.05 7.03 7.18
N TYR A 21 -4.63 8.23 7.27
CA TYR A 21 -5.02 8.81 8.56
C TYR A 21 -6.27 8.16 9.16
N ASP A 22 -7.13 7.54 8.35
CA ASP A 22 -8.22 6.71 8.86
C ASP A 22 -7.69 5.45 9.54
N HIS A 23 -6.64 4.83 8.99
CA HIS A 23 -5.90 3.76 9.66
C HIS A 23 -5.22 4.23 10.94
N VAL A 24 -4.59 5.41 10.93
CA VAL A 24 -3.95 5.99 12.12
C VAL A 24 -4.95 6.17 13.25
N ILE A 25 -6.12 6.76 12.96
CA ILE A 25 -7.19 6.97 13.96
C ILE A 25 -7.71 5.62 14.46
N ALA A 26 -8.01 4.69 13.55
CA ALA A 26 -8.52 3.38 13.94
C ALA A 26 -7.53 2.59 14.81
N TRP A 27 -6.24 2.67 14.53
CA TRP A 27 -5.20 2.07 15.38
C TRP A 27 -5.07 2.79 16.72
N HIS A 28 -5.13 4.12 16.73
CA HIS A 28 -5.08 4.90 17.97
C HIS A 28 -6.20 4.49 18.91
N ASP A 29 -7.44 4.41 18.41
CA ASP A 29 -8.60 4.03 19.19
C ASP A 29 -8.52 2.56 19.68
N ALA A 30 -8.09 1.65 18.79
CA ALA A 30 -7.90 0.24 19.15
C ALA A 30 -6.81 0.03 20.22
N LEU A 31 -5.75 0.84 20.20
CA LEU A 31 -4.69 0.82 21.21
C LEU A 31 -5.16 1.42 22.53
N ALA A 32 -5.93 2.52 22.48
CA ALA A 32 -6.51 3.17 23.66
C ALA A 32 -7.46 2.23 24.42
N ASP A 33 -8.30 1.46 23.73
CA ASP A 33 -9.17 0.44 24.33
C ASP A 33 -8.37 -0.67 25.05
N GLU A 34 -7.14 -0.89 24.64
CA GLU A 34 -6.23 -1.83 25.29
C GLU A 34 -5.31 -1.16 26.33
N GLY A 35 -5.56 0.11 26.67
CA GLY A 35 -4.77 0.87 27.64
C GLY A 35 -3.35 1.19 27.14
N ILE A 36 -3.14 1.23 25.83
CA ILE A 36 -1.85 1.58 25.21
C ILE A 36 -1.94 2.99 24.64
N GLU A 37 -1.26 3.94 25.26
CA GLU A 37 -1.15 5.31 24.75
C GLU A 37 0.00 5.42 23.78
N LEU A 38 -0.31 5.76 22.52
CA LEU A 38 0.69 6.03 21.50
C LEU A 38 0.28 7.25 20.67
N SER A 39 1.22 8.15 20.45
CA SER A 39 0.98 9.38 19.67
C SER A 39 0.70 9.06 18.19
N PHE A 40 -0.18 9.86 17.56
CA PHE A 40 -0.59 9.70 16.15
C PHE A 40 0.61 9.61 15.19
N TRP A 41 1.64 10.43 15.38
CA TRP A 41 2.81 10.41 14.49
C TRP A 41 3.58 9.10 14.57
N ARG A 42 3.64 8.45 15.75
CA ARG A 42 4.30 7.14 15.92
C ARG A 42 3.51 6.05 15.22
N ILE A 43 2.18 6.11 15.29
CA ILE A 43 1.29 5.18 14.58
C ILE A 43 1.45 5.39 13.06
N HIS A 44 1.38 6.65 12.59
CA HIS A 44 1.53 6.99 11.18
C HIS A 44 2.80 6.37 10.56
N ARG A 45 3.95 6.48 11.23
CA ARG A 45 5.23 5.93 10.76
C ARG A 45 5.23 4.40 10.59
N LYS A 46 4.19 3.70 11.02
CA LYS A 46 4.05 2.25 10.93
C LYS A 46 2.94 1.83 9.95
N ILE A 47 2.15 2.77 9.45
CA ILE A 47 1.15 2.46 8.41
C ILE A 47 1.89 1.98 7.15
N GLY A 48 1.27 1.10 6.38
CA GLY A 48 1.88 0.43 5.22
C GLY A 48 2.58 -0.89 5.56
N MET A 49 2.96 -1.12 6.82
CA MET A 49 3.45 -2.43 7.29
C MET A 49 2.30 -3.43 7.47
N SER A 50 2.63 -4.72 7.48
CA SER A 50 1.64 -5.72 7.91
C SER A 50 1.25 -5.52 9.38
N GLY A 51 -0.04 -5.70 9.70
CA GLY A 51 -0.55 -5.55 11.06
C GLY A 51 0.15 -6.45 12.09
N GLY A 52 0.77 -7.56 11.67
CA GLY A 52 1.59 -8.41 12.55
C GLY A 52 2.91 -7.77 12.93
N LEU A 53 3.62 -7.20 11.95
CA LEU A 53 4.85 -6.45 12.22
C LEU A 53 4.56 -5.16 12.99
N PHE A 54 3.48 -4.47 12.66
CA PHE A 54 3.02 -3.28 13.36
C PHE A 54 2.86 -3.55 14.87
N THR A 55 2.10 -4.57 15.26
CA THR A 55 1.91 -4.92 16.67
C THR A 55 3.24 -5.30 17.34
N ASN A 56 4.09 -6.12 16.70
CA ASN A 56 5.39 -6.50 17.26
C ASN A 56 6.33 -5.30 17.47
N MET A 57 6.31 -4.33 16.57
CA MET A 57 7.10 -3.11 16.73
C MET A 57 6.57 -2.20 17.84
N LEU A 58 5.25 -2.06 17.96
CA LEU A 58 4.64 -1.32 19.07
C LEU A 58 5.07 -1.89 20.41
N LEU A 59 5.12 -3.23 20.53
CA LEU A 59 5.57 -3.93 21.73
C LEU A 59 6.99 -3.52 22.14
N ARG A 60 7.89 -3.47 21.16
CA ARG A 60 9.28 -3.07 21.39
C ARG A 60 9.41 -1.61 21.81
N GLU A 61 8.59 -0.73 21.24
CA GLU A 61 8.62 0.72 21.52
C GLU A 61 7.98 1.07 22.88
N THR A 62 6.97 0.32 23.32
CA THR A 62 6.24 0.59 24.56
C THR A 62 6.77 -0.21 25.76
N GLY A 63 7.53 -1.26 25.52
CA GLY A 63 8.04 -2.16 26.59
C GLY A 63 6.96 -3.11 27.16
N TYR A 64 5.75 -3.13 26.59
CA TYR A 64 4.70 -4.04 27.06
C TYR A 64 4.87 -5.43 26.44
N GLU A 65 4.87 -6.48 27.29
CA GLU A 65 4.64 -7.84 26.81
C GLU A 65 3.15 -8.00 26.46
N ILE A 66 2.88 -8.36 25.21
CA ILE A 66 1.51 -8.49 24.70
C ILE A 66 1.28 -9.94 24.26
N SER A 67 0.25 -10.57 24.82
CA SER A 67 -0.16 -11.90 24.41
C SER A 67 -0.73 -11.91 22.98
N GLU A 68 -0.64 -13.04 22.30
CA GLU A 68 -1.23 -13.23 20.95
C GLU A 68 -2.76 -12.97 20.95
N GLU A 69 -3.43 -13.27 22.04
CA GLU A 69 -4.85 -12.98 22.21
C GLU A 69 -5.12 -11.47 22.20
N ARG A 70 -4.31 -10.70 22.92
CA ARG A 70 -4.42 -9.23 22.95
C ARG A 70 -4.09 -8.61 21.59
N ILE A 71 -3.06 -9.13 20.92
CA ILE A 71 -2.72 -8.74 19.53
C ILE A 71 -3.92 -8.99 18.59
N SER A 72 -4.53 -10.16 18.67
CA SER A 72 -5.68 -10.51 17.84
C SER A 72 -6.88 -9.61 18.12
N ARG A 73 -7.10 -9.24 19.38
CA ARG A 73 -8.15 -8.30 19.77
C ARG A 73 -7.90 -6.90 19.22
N MET A 74 -6.68 -6.36 19.34
CA MET A 74 -6.32 -5.06 18.76
C MET A 74 -6.54 -5.02 17.24
N ARG A 75 -6.17 -6.07 16.53
CA ARG A 75 -6.41 -6.16 15.07
C ARG A 75 -7.90 -6.15 14.73
N ARG A 76 -8.72 -6.85 15.50
CA ARG A 76 -10.17 -6.85 15.31
C ARG A 76 -10.75 -5.45 15.60
N LEU A 77 -10.38 -4.83 16.72
CA LEU A 77 -10.79 -3.46 17.04
C LEU A 77 -10.40 -2.47 15.96
N HIS A 78 -9.16 -2.53 15.47
CA HIS A 78 -8.74 -1.71 14.35
C HIS A 78 -9.63 -1.90 13.11
N ALA A 79 -9.93 -3.14 12.71
CA ALA A 79 -10.81 -3.42 11.58
C ALA A 79 -12.23 -2.87 11.81
N GLU A 80 -12.77 -2.98 13.02
CA GLU A 80 -14.08 -2.42 13.39
C GLU A 80 -14.09 -0.89 13.32
N TYR A 81 -13.09 -0.21 13.88
CA TYR A 81 -12.99 1.26 13.82
C TYR A 81 -12.76 1.77 12.41
N TYR A 82 -11.89 1.12 11.65
CA TYR A 82 -11.65 1.47 10.25
C TYR A 82 -12.91 1.27 9.38
N SER A 83 -13.64 0.17 9.59
CA SER A 83 -14.89 -0.10 8.86
C SER A 83 -15.92 1.02 9.01
N LYS A 84 -16.05 1.61 10.22
CA LYS A 84 -16.96 2.73 10.49
C LYS A 84 -16.59 3.98 9.68
N ARG A 85 -15.33 4.10 9.27
CA ARG A 85 -14.77 5.24 8.51
C ARG A 85 -14.69 4.98 7.01
N SER A 86 -14.72 3.71 6.58
CA SER A 86 -14.51 3.30 5.20
C SER A 86 -15.43 3.99 4.18
N GLY A 87 -16.64 4.37 4.59
CA GLY A 87 -17.57 5.15 3.77
C GLY A 87 -17.14 6.60 3.47
N LEU A 88 -16.17 7.14 4.21
CA LEU A 88 -15.62 8.48 4.03
C LEU A 88 -14.40 8.49 3.10
N ILE A 89 -13.74 7.35 2.93
CA ILE A 89 -12.53 7.22 2.12
C ILE A 89 -12.84 7.50 0.66
N ARG A 90 -11.99 8.27 0.02
CA ARG A 90 -12.12 8.66 -1.40
C ARG A 90 -10.85 8.27 -2.17
N PRO A 91 -10.98 7.99 -3.48
CA PRO A 91 -9.82 7.91 -4.35
C PRO A 91 -9.00 9.21 -4.28
N LEU A 92 -7.69 9.06 -4.29
CA LEU A 92 -6.77 10.18 -4.43
C LEU A 92 -6.92 10.86 -5.80
N PRO A 93 -6.53 12.14 -5.95
CA PRO A 93 -6.58 12.83 -7.22
C PRO A 93 -5.89 12.03 -8.34
N GLY A 94 -6.58 11.84 -9.46
CA GLY A 94 -6.04 11.12 -10.62
C GLY A 94 -5.94 9.59 -10.50
N ALA A 95 -6.28 8.98 -9.35
CA ALA A 95 -6.14 7.54 -9.17
C ALA A 95 -6.98 6.73 -10.17
N ARG A 96 -8.25 7.09 -10.34
CA ARG A 96 -9.12 6.41 -11.32
C ARG A 96 -8.69 6.65 -12.75
N GLU A 97 -8.27 7.85 -13.07
CA GLU A 97 -7.77 8.27 -14.37
C GLU A 97 -6.50 7.52 -14.73
N LEU A 98 -5.57 7.36 -13.78
CA LEU A 98 -4.33 6.59 -13.94
C LEU A 98 -4.64 5.11 -14.25
N LEU A 99 -5.49 4.46 -13.45
CA LEU A 99 -5.87 3.06 -13.68
C LEU A 99 -6.62 2.87 -15.01
N SER A 100 -7.50 3.81 -15.37
CA SER A 100 -8.20 3.82 -16.66
C SER A 100 -7.24 4.00 -17.83
N PHE A 101 -6.24 4.88 -17.70
CA PHE A 101 -5.20 5.07 -18.71
C PHE A 101 -4.40 3.78 -18.92
N LEU A 102 -3.93 3.14 -17.85
CA LEU A 102 -3.15 1.90 -17.94
C LEU A 102 -3.96 0.78 -18.61
N THR A 103 -5.23 0.63 -18.21
CA THR A 103 -6.14 -0.34 -18.83
C THR A 103 -6.37 -0.05 -20.32
N GLY A 104 -6.64 1.20 -20.66
CA GLY A 104 -6.87 1.62 -22.05
C GLY A 104 -5.64 1.54 -22.95
N ALA A 105 -4.44 1.61 -22.34
CA ALA A 105 -3.16 1.43 -23.03
C ALA A 105 -2.69 -0.04 -23.05
N ALA A 106 -3.46 -0.97 -22.49
CA ALA A 106 -3.10 -2.37 -22.31
C ALA A 106 -1.76 -2.56 -21.53
N ILE A 107 -1.47 -1.66 -20.59
CA ILE A 107 -0.32 -1.75 -19.69
C ILE A 107 -0.75 -2.56 -18.47
N PRO A 108 -0.07 -3.68 -18.14
CA PRO A 108 -0.45 -4.53 -17.02
C PRO A 108 -0.31 -3.79 -15.68
N TRP A 109 -1.29 -3.98 -14.79
CA TRP A 109 -1.24 -3.44 -13.44
C TRP A 109 -1.98 -4.32 -12.45
N ALA A 110 -1.58 -4.24 -11.19
CA ALA A 110 -2.18 -4.95 -10.07
C ALA A 110 -2.11 -4.10 -8.79
N ILE A 111 -2.91 -4.47 -7.79
CA ILE A 111 -2.88 -3.89 -6.44
C ILE A 111 -2.26 -4.89 -5.47
N ALA A 112 -1.39 -4.41 -4.57
CA ALA A 112 -0.68 -5.20 -3.58
C ALA A 112 -0.66 -4.49 -2.22
N THR A 113 -1.65 -4.78 -1.36
CA THR A 113 -1.85 -4.10 -0.07
C THR A 113 -1.47 -4.95 1.14
N SER A 114 -0.91 -4.31 2.17
CA SER A 114 -0.71 -4.91 3.50
C SER A 114 -2.01 -5.06 4.30
N GLY A 115 -3.12 -4.52 3.79
CA GLY A 115 -4.47 -4.72 4.33
C GLY A 115 -5.02 -6.11 4.04
N ARG A 116 -6.10 -6.47 4.73
CA ARG A 116 -6.88 -7.67 4.47
C ARG A 116 -8.04 -7.35 3.51
N MET A 117 -8.57 -8.36 2.82
CA MET A 117 -9.72 -8.15 1.93
C MET A 117 -10.93 -7.57 2.66
N GLU A 118 -11.09 -7.87 3.94
CA GLU A 118 -12.15 -7.31 4.80
C GLU A 118 -12.11 -5.77 4.82
N THR A 119 -10.94 -5.18 4.95
CA THR A 119 -10.76 -3.72 4.99
C THR A 119 -10.58 -3.10 3.60
N ALA A 120 -9.89 -3.78 2.69
CA ALA A 120 -9.63 -3.31 1.33
C ALA A 120 -10.87 -3.36 0.42
N GLY A 121 -11.75 -4.38 0.56
CA GLY A 121 -12.89 -4.59 -0.33
C GLY A 121 -13.83 -3.39 -0.46
N PRO A 122 -14.28 -2.75 0.63
CA PRO A 122 -15.09 -1.54 0.55
C PRO A 122 -14.41 -0.40 -0.21
N VAL A 123 -13.11 -0.23 0.01
CA VAL A 123 -12.30 0.84 -0.58
C VAL A 123 -12.04 0.59 -2.06
N LEU A 124 -11.78 -0.66 -2.47
CA LEU A 124 -11.67 -1.06 -3.87
C LEU A 124 -12.94 -0.74 -4.66
N ARG A 125 -14.12 -0.96 -4.06
CA ARG A 125 -15.40 -0.57 -4.70
C ARG A 125 -15.50 0.95 -4.91
N HIS A 126 -15.05 1.76 -3.95
CA HIS A 126 -15.00 3.22 -4.12
C HIS A 126 -14.02 3.63 -5.22
N LEU A 127 -12.92 2.91 -5.38
CA LEU A 127 -11.95 3.12 -6.46
C LEU A 127 -12.49 2.66 -7.83
N GLY A 128 -13.51 1.81 -7.85
CA GLY A 128 -14.07 1.22 -9.07
C GLY A 128 -13.31 -0.02 -9.55
N VAL A 129 -12.55 -0.65 -8.66
CA VAL A 129 -11.78 -1.87 -8.96
C VAL A 129 -12.56 -3.10 -8.55
N ASP A 130 -12.74 -4.02 -9.50
CA ASP A 130 -13.32 -5.33 -9.26
C ASP A 130 -12.19 -6.38 -9.07
N PRO A 131 -12.02 -6.94 -7.88
CA PRO A 131 -10.96 -7.91 -7.61
C PRO A 131 -11.18 -9.28 -8.29
N THR A 132 -12.33 -9.50 -8.93
CA THR A 132 -12.56 -10.71 -9.72
C THR A 132 -11.97 -10.62 -11.13
N ILE A 133 -11.67 -9.41 -11.58
CA ILE A 133 -11.13 -9.11 -12.91
C ILE A 133 -9.68 -8.61 -12.79
N THR A 134 -9.44 -7.71 -11.85
CA THR A 134 -8.13 -7.11 -11.63
C THR A 134 -7.38 -7.88 -10.55
N PRO A 135 -6.11 -8.25 -10.76
CA PRO A 135 -5.31 -8.88 -9.71
C PRO A 135 -5.15 -7.96 -8.49
N VAL A 136 -5.68 -8.41 -7.35
CA VAL A 136 -5.53 -7.76 -6.04
C VAL A 136 -4.92 -8.77 -5.09
N VAL A 137 -3.74 -8.44 -4.56
CA VAL A 137 -3.04 -9.25 -3.57
C VAL A 137 -3.15 -8.57 -2.21
N THR A 138 -3.63 -9.31 -1.22
CA THR A 138 -3.81 -8.85 0.15
C THR A 138 -2.91 -9.61 1.12
N ARG A 139 -2.79 -9.11 2.35
CA ARG A 139 -2.00 -9.74 3.42
C ARG A 139 -2.33 -11.21 3.65
N ASP A 140 -3.57 -11.61 3.41
CA ASP A 140 -4.03 -12.98 3.67
C ASP A 140 -3.49 -14.01 2.67
N GLN A 141 -2.91 -13.56 1.56
CA GLN A 141 -2.52 -14.38 0.43
C GLN A 141 -0.99 -14.58 0.34
N VAL A 142 -0.24 -14.01 1.27
CA VAL A 142 1.22 -14.10 1.30
C VAL A 142 1.73 -14.46 2.69
N ARG A 143 2.94 -15.01 2.76
CA ARG A 143 3.56 -15.35 4.03
C ARG A 143 4.00 -14.11 4.80
N PHE A 144 4.65 -13.17 4.12
CA PHE A 144 5.12 -11.93 4.68
C PHE A 144 4.56 -10.74 3.90
N ALA A 145 4.35 -9.61 4.54
CA ALA A 145 3.96 -8.38 3.88
C ALA A 145 5.00 -7.29 4.16
N LYS A 146 4.86 -6.14 3.51
CA LYS A 146 5.82 -5.03 3.55
C LYS A 146 6.44 -4.84 4.94
N PRO A 147 7.74 -4.67 5.02
CA PRO A 147 8.73 -4.40 3.97
C PRO A 147 9.26 -5.63 3.23
N ASP A 148 8.70 -6.82 3.42
CA ASP A 148 9.02 -7.98 2.60
C ASP A 148 8.29 -7.88 1.26
N PRO A 149 8.90 -8.38 0.15
CA PRO A 149 8.41 -8.13 -1.20
C PRO A 149 7.30 -9.08 -1.66
N ASP A 150 6.88 -10.02 -0.82
CA ASP A 150 6.00 -11.14 -1.20
C ASP A 150 4.69 -10.65 -1.87
N LEU A 151 4.12 -9.53 -1.41
CA LEU A 151 2.91 -8.96 -2.00
C LEU A 151 3.12 -8.55 -3.46
N PHE A 152 4.23 -7.89 -3.75
CA PHE A 152 4.56 -7.43 -5.10
C PHE A 152 5.02 -8.58 -6.00
N ILE A 153 5.76 -9.54 -5.46
CA ILE A 153 6.15 -10.75 -6.19
C ILE A 153 4.91 -11.55 -6.60
N GLU A 154 3.95 -11.75 -5.69
CA GLU A 154 2.69 -12.42 -6.00
C GLU A 154 1.85 -11.63 -7.01
N ALA A 155 1.83 -10.30 -6.91
CA ALA A 155 1.12 -9.45 -7.88
C ALA A 155 1.72 -9.58 -9.29
N ALA A 156 3.04 -9.55 -9.42
CA ALA A 156 3.74 -9.77 -10.70
C ALA A 156 3.48 -11.17 -11.26
N HIS A 157 3.50 -12.20 -10.40
CA HIS A 157 3.19 -13.58 -10.78
C HIS A 157 1.77 -13.70 -11.35
N ARG A 158 0.76 -13.02 -10.76
CA ARG A 158 -0.62 -13.02 -11.29
C ARG A 158 -0.76 -12.30 -12.63
N LEU A 159 0.17 -11.43 -12.97
CA LEU A 159 0.26 -10.78 -14.27
C LEU A 159 1.11 -11.57 -15.28
N ASP A 160 1.68 -12.72 -14.87
CA ASP A 160 2.62 -13.53 -15.66
C ASP A 160 3.88 -12.73 -16.09
N LEU A 161 4.42 -11.93 -15.17
CA LEU A 161 5.54 -11.02 -15.41
C LEU A 161 6.69 -11.25 -14.42
N ASP A 162 7.92 -10.98 -14.89
CA ASP A 162 9.07 -10.89 -13.99
C ASP A 162 8.99 -9.57 -13.20
N ILE A 163 9.03 -9.67 -11.88
CA ILE A 163 8.95 -8.52 -10.95
C ILE A 163 10.01 -7.45 -11.26
N ARG A 164 11.16 -7.82 -11.85
CA ARG A 164 12.22 -6.88 -12.24
C ARG A 164 11.82 -5.96 -13.39
N ASN A 165 10.77 -6.29 -14.12
CA ASN A 165 10.19 -5.48 -15.18
C ASN A 165 9.00 -4.63 -14.68
N ALA A 166 8.71 -4.63 -13.38
CA ALA A 166 7.63 -3.88 -12.79
C ALA A 166 8.12 -2.62 -12.08
N CYS A 167 7.25 -1.60 -12.06
CA CYS A 167 7.34 -0.45 -11.18
C CYS A 167 6.43 -0.71 -9.97
N VAL A 168 6.98 -0.65 -8.76
CA VAL A 168 6.23 -0.65 -7.51
C VAL A 168 5.91 0.79 -7.16
N VAL A 169 4.64 1.12 -7.03
CA VAL A 169 4.14 2.45 -6.66
C VAL A 169 3.60 2.41 -5.24
N GLY A 170 4.09 3.28 -4.38
CA GLY A 170 3.67 3.34 -2.99
C GLY A 170 3.97 4.69 -2.34
N ASP A 171 3.33 4.98 -1.23
CA ASP A 171 3.44 6.23 -0.49
C ASP A 171 4.39 6.18 0.71
N SER A 172 4.89 4.99 1.05
CA SER A 172 5.65 4.75 2.27
C SER A 172 7.06 4.21 2.02
N ILE A 173 7.93 4.38 3.00
CA ILE A 173 9.25 3.74 3.00
C ILE A 173 9.16 2.21 2.94
N TRP A 174 8.06 1.62 3.40
CA TRP A 174 7.85 0.16 3.40
C TRP A 174 7.67 -0.39 1.99
N ASP A 175 7.03 0.37 1.11
CA ASP A 175 6.89 0.06 -0.31
C ASP A 175 8.23 0.12 -1.02
N MET A 176 8.98 1.18 -0.78
CA MET A 176 10.29 1.38 -1.38
C MET A 176 11.29 0.30 -0.94
N LEU A 177 11.26 -0.09 0.34
CA LEU A 177 12.08 -1.20 0.84
C LEU A 177 11.67 -2.54 0.22
N ALA A 178 10.38 -2.79 0.04
CA ALA A 178 9.87 -4.00 -0.61
C ALA A 178 10.29 -4.03 -2.10
N ALA A 179 10.13 -2.92 -2.83
CA ALA A 179 10.57 -2.78 -4.22
C ALA A 179 12.08 -3.09 -4.37
N ARG A 180 12.89 -2.49 -3.51
CA ARG A 180 14.35 -2.69 -3.50
C ARG A 180 14.72 -4.16 -3.27
N ARG A 181 14.01 -4.86 -2.36
CA ARG A 181 14.27 -6.27 -2.02
C ARG A 181 13.98 -7.24 -3.17
N CYS A 182 13.09 -6.90 -4.07
CA CYS A 182 12.79 -7.70 -5.28
C CYS A 182 13.38 -7.13 -6.56
N TYR A 183 14.25 -6.12 -6.48
CA TYR A 183 14.91 -5.49 -7.62
C TYR A 183 13.92 -4.83 -8.60
N SER A 184 12.77 -4.41 -8.12
CA SER A 184 11.79 -3.63 -8.87
C SER A 184 12.08 -2.12 -8.76
N LEU A 185 11.63 -1.35 -9.73
CA LEU A 185 11.75 0.11 -9.69
C LEU A 185 10.72 0.68 -8.72
N GLY A 186 11.17 1.34 -7.65
CA GLY A 186 10.30 2.00 -6.68
C GLY A 186 9.88 3.40 -7.12
N ILE A 187 8.60 3.69 -7.09
CA ILE A 187 8.01 5.01 -7.37
C ILE A 187 7.29 5.48 -6.11
N GLY A 188 7.71 6.62 -5.57
CA GLY A 188 7.13 7.21 -4.37
C GLY A 188 5.99 8.16 -4.68
N LEU A 189 4.96 8.19 -3.83
CA LEU A 189 3.93 9.23 -3.80
C LEU A 189 3.94 9.94 -2.45
N LEU A 190 3.79 11.27 -2.44
CA LEU A 190 3.77 12.07 -1.22
C LEU A 190 2.44 11.99 -0.47
N SER A 191 1.42 11.43 -1.10
CA SER A 191 0.04 11.36 -0.63
C SER A 191 -0.17 10.59 0.68
N GLY A 192 0.80 9.78 1.12
CA GLY A 192 0.77 9.07 2.40
C GLY A 192 1.41 9.82 3.57
N GLY A 193 2.00 11.01 3.31
CA GLY A 193 2.57 11.86 4.36
C GLY A 193 4.05 11.59 4.69
N TYR A 194 4.76 10.75 3.92
CA TYR A 194 6.22 10.68 3.94
C TYR A 194 6.82 11.79 3.08
N GLY A 195 7.97 12.34 3.49
CA GLY A 195 8.70 13.34 2.73
C GLY A 195 9.45 12.74 1.54
N GLU A 196 9.69 13.56 0.50
CA GLU A 196 10.43 13.17 -0.69
C GLU A 196 11.80 12.56 -0.34
N ASP A 197 12.58 13.22 0.51
CA ASP A 197 13.89 12.75 0.97
C ASP A 197 13.82 11.36 1.64
N GLU A 198 12.75 11.07 2.36
CA GLU A 198 12.56 9.80 3.04
C GLU A 198 12.32 8.68 2.04
N LEU A 199 11.46 8.92 1.03
CA LEU A 199 11.17 7.96 -0.02
C LEU A 199 12.39 7.73 -0.91
N LEU A 200 13.13 8.77 -1.30
CA LEU A 200 14.36 8.65 -2.07
C LEU A 200 15.43 7.83 -1.31
N ARG A 201 15.65 8.11 -0.02
CA ARG A 201 16.60 7.33 0.82
C ARG A 201 16.17 5.88 1.01
N ALA A 202 14.87 5.59 1.01
CA ALA A 202 14.34 4.22 1.08
C ALA A 202 14.50 3.46 -0.24
N GLY A 203 14.74 4.16 -1.37
CA GLY A 203 15.04 3.55 -2.66
C GLY A 203 14.08 3.94 -3.78
N ALA A 204 13.27 4.98 -3.61
CA ALA A 204 12.47 5.51 -4.71
C ALA A 204 13.37 6.03 -5.84
N TYR A 205 13.06 5.65 -7.09
CA TYR A 205 13.70 6.19 -8.28
C TYR A 205 13.17 7.59 -8.61
N ARG A 206 11.87 7.79 -8.44
CA ARG A 206 11.16 9.05 -8.65
C ARG A 206 10.09 9.19 -7.57
N VAL A 207 9.76 10.43 -7.25
CA VAL A 207 8.69 10.78 -6.32
C VAL A 207 7.76 11.78 -7.00
N PHE A 208 6.45 11.56 -6.88
CA PHE A 208 5.41 12.43 -7.40
C PHE A 208 4.49 12.86 -6.26
N GLU A 209 3.75 13.94 -6.46
CA GLU A 209 2.84 14.46 -5.44
C GLU A 209 1.72 13.47 -5.13
N ASP A 210 1.07 12.98 -6.19
CA ASP A 210 -0.09 12.07 -6.12
C ASP A 210 -0.24 11.27 -7.46
N PRO A 211 -1.26 10.41 -7.59
CA PRO A 211 -1.54 9.71 -8.85
C PRO A 211 -1.78 10.62 -10.05
N ALA A 212 -2.34 11.83 -9.87
CA ALA A 212 -2.56 12.76 -10.98
C ALA A 212 -1.24 13.33 -11.51
N ASP A 213 -0.31 13.62 -10.61
CA ASP A 213 1.02 14.07 -10.98
C ASP A 213 1.82 12.95 -11.65
N MET A 214 1.79 11.73 -11.09
CA MET A 214 2.39 10.56 -11.72
C MET A 214 1.86 10.32 -13.14
N LEU A 215 0.55 10.47 -13.36
CA LEU A 215 -0.08 10.27 -14.68
C LEU A 215 0.46 11.25 -15.73
N LYS A 216 0.75 12.50 -15.36
CA LYS A 216 1.32 13.48 -16.28
C LYS A 216 2.72 13.10 -16.78
N HIS A 217 3.45 12.29 -16.00
CA HIS A 217 4.83 11.89 -16.25
C HIS A 217 4.97 10.38 -16.51
N ILE A 218 3.86 9.71 -16.84
CA ILE A 218 3.81 8.25 -16.97
C ILE A 218 4.75 7.68 -18.06
N ASP A 219 5.04 8.47 -19.09
CA ASP A 219 5.95 8.11 -20.17
C ASP A 219 7.42 8.03 -19.70
N GLU A 220 7.81 8.76 -18.65
CA GLU A 220 9.13 8.66 -18.02
C GLU A 220 9.35 7.31 -17.33
N LEU A 221 8.25 6.65 -16.95
CA LEU A 221 8.22 5.37 -16.25
C LEU A 221 8.01 4.17 -17.22
N GLY A 222 8.01 4.41 -18.52
CA GLY A 222 7.77 3.38 -19.52
C GLY A 222 6.29 3.13 -19.85
N GLY A 223 5.38 3.93 -19.30
CA GLY A 223 3.93 3.85 -19.52
C GLY A 223 3.47 4.46 -20.84
N ARG A 224 4.11 4.13 -21.96
CA ARG A 224 3.74 4.67 -23.29
C ARG A 224 2.66 3.85 -23.95
N ARG A 225 1.65 4.53 -24.53
CA ARG A 225 0.75 3.88 -25.50
C ARG A 225 1.57 3.37 -26.69
N ARG A 226 1.35 2.12 -27.05
CA ARG A 226 1.86 1.53 -28.30
C ARG A 226 1.01 1.94 -29.48
#